data_e9701e5cff842f8065171d390f7e8d41
#
_entry.id   e9701e5cff842f8065171d390f7e8d41
#
_cell.length_a   1.000
_cell.length_b   1.000
_cell.length_c   1.000
_cell.angle_alpha   90.00
_cell.angle_beta   90.00
_cell.angle_gamma   90.00
#
_symmetry.space_group_name_H-M   'P 1'
#
loop_
_entity.id
_entity.type
_entity.pdbx_description
1 polymer ?
#
loop_
_entity_poly.entity_id
_entity_poly.type
_entity_poly.pdbx_seq_one_letter_code
_entity_poly.pdbx_strand_id
1 'polypeptide(L)'
;FWSDPAPSPFYLFKDIHKSPDYAPASYDSELYPSIPAEIGPGIQVIYGRRPIVDPVSVLPLMVRIIGSGSNGIGYYMYHGGSTPIFDGKFYNEEVNGIPKVNYDFQAPIGQFGQTRYHYSSLKTLHMFLDAYGEKLAPMKTLLPKTNADIKPENTETLRYAVRSKDDSGFLFMINFQDHLDYSDINNTSVEVKTTKESIRFPHSGVFDLKKTASTIFPFNLN
;
A
#
# COMPACT_ATOMS: atom_id res chain seq x y z
N PHE A 1 -2.47 12.89 1.32
CA PHE A 1 -2.87 12.43 0.00
C PHE A 1 -2.89 13.55 -1.02
N TRP A 2 -3.50 14.67 -0.73
CA TRP A 2 -3.95 15.59 -1.76
C TRP A 2 -3.65 17.04 -1.44
N SER A 3 -3.15 17.33 -0.25
CA SER A 3 -3.10 18.69 0.23
C SER A 3 -1.79 19.37 -0.09
N ASP A 4 -0.69 18.79 0.23
CA ASP A 4 0.61 19.46 0.15
C ASP A 4 1.62 18.67 -0.67
N PRO A 5 2.55 19.30 -1.35
CA PRO A 5 3.67 18.63 -1.99
C PRO A 5 4.72 18.16 -0.96
N ALA A 6 4.25 17.76 0.21
CA ALA A 6 5.10 17.21 1.27
C ALA A 6 5.14 15.68 1.19
N PRO A 7 6.25 15.07 1.58
CA PRO A 7 6.37 13.62 1.64
C PRO A 7 5.31 13.01 2.53
N SER A 8 4.59 12.02 2.01
CA SER A 8 3.49 11.39 2.73
C SER A 8 3.96 10.34 3.75
N PRO A 9 3.42 10.32 4.98
CA PRO A 9 3.70 9.26 5.95
C PRO A 9 3.06 7.92 5.57
N PHE A 10 2.21 7.87 4.55
CA PHE A 10 1.51 6.65 4.13
C PHE A 10 2.41 5.57 3.51
N TYR A 11 3.69 5.88 3.28
CA TYR A 11 4.70 4.91 2.84
C TYR A 11 5.59 4.40 3.98
N LEU A 12 5.28 4.74 5.22
CA LEU A 12 5.95 4.19 6.40
C LEU A 12 5.17 3.00 6.95
N PHE A 13 5.86 1.90 7.20
CA PHE A 13 5.24 0.76 7.87
C PHE A 13 4.89 1.11 9.31
N LYS A 14 3.78 0.57 9.78
CA LYS A 14 3.34 0.65 11.17
C LYS A 14 2.42 -0.52 11.49
N ASP A 15 2.15 -0.75 12.75
CA ASP A 15 1.12 -1.68 13.17
C ASP A 15 -0.21 -0.92 13.24
N ILE A 16 -1.08 -1.10 12.23
CA ILE A 16 -2.34 -0.35 12.13
C ILE A 16 -3.35 -0.70 13.21
N HIS A 17 -3.21 -1.84 13.88
CA HIS A 17 -4.04 -2.21 15.02
C HIS A 17 -3.69 -1.40 16.28
N LYS A 18 -2.41 -0.97 16.41
CA LYS A 18 -1.92 -0.16 17.52
C LYS A 18 -1.84 1.32 17.20
N SER A 19 -1.52 1.63 15.97
CA SER A 19 -1.33 3.02 15.50
C SER A 19 -1.98 3.19 14.13
N PRO A 20 -3.31 3.37 14.08
CA PRO A 20 -4.02 3.54 12.81
C PRO A 20 -3.61 4.82 12.09
N ASP A 21 -3.86 4.89 10.78
CA ASP A 21 -3.57 6.07 9.96
C ASP A 21 -4.51 7.25 10.25
N TYR A 22 -5.63 6.96 10.91
CA TYR A 22 -6.67 7.92 11.28
C TYR A 22 -6.91 7.92 12.78
N ALA A 23 -8.06 8.40 13.22
CA ALA A 23 -8.43 8.40 14.63
C ALA A 23 -8.38 6.99 15.23
N PRO A 24 -7.98 6.86 16.50
CA PRO A 24 -7.97 5.57 17.18
C PRO A 24 -9.35 4.90 17.12
N ALA A 25 -9.35 3.58 16.97
CA ALA A 25 -10.57 2.80 17.01
C ALA A 25 -11.24 2.92 18.41
N SER A 26 -12.56 3.02 18.41
CA SER A 26 -13.37 3.00 19.65
C SER A 26 -13.65 1.58 20.17
N TYR A 27 -13.09 0.58 19.55
CA TYR A 27 -13.24 -0.85 19.85
C TYR A 27 -11.88 -1.52 20.01
N ASP A 28 -11.84 -2.71 20.56
CA ASP A 28 -10.62 -3.51 20.63
C ASP A 28 -10.25 -4.02 19.22
N SER A 29 -9.26 -3.38 18.63
CA SER A 29 -8.81 -3.66 17.25
C SER A 29 -8.20 -5.06 17.08
N GLU A 30 -7.79 -5.73 18.15
CA GLU A 30 -7.27 -7.10 18.09
C GLU A 30 -8.38 -8.15 17.85
N LEU A 31 -9.64 -7.79 18.10
CA LEU A 31 -10.79 -8.68 17.92
C LEU A 31 -11.39 -8.62 16.51
N TYR A 32 -11.00 -7.64 15.69
CA TYR A 32 -11.61 -7.40 14.39
C TYR A 32 -10.56 -7.27 13.28
N PRO A 33 -10.87 -7.72 12.05
CA PRO A 33 -10.00 -7.46 10.91
C PRO A 33 -9.96 -5.95 10.61
N SER A 34 -8.78 -5.48 10.22
CA SER A 34 -8.61 -4.11 9.70
C SER A 34 -8.71 -4.13 8.19
N ILE A 35 -9.74 -3.47 7.64
CA ILE A 35 -9.95 -3.35 6.19
C ILE A 35 -10.23 -1.88 5.90
N PRO A 36 -9.32 -1.16 5.24
CA PRO A 36 -9.59 0.20 4.80
C PRO A 36 -10.70 0.18 3.74
N ALA A 37 -11.75 0.97 3.98
CA ALA A 37 -12.92 1.03 3.09
C ALA A 37 -12.57 1.66 1.74
N GLU A 38 -11.71 2.67 1.74
CA GLU A 38 -11.35 3.44 0.57
C GLU A 38 -9.85 3.74 0.55
N ILE A 39 -9.13 3.07 -0.33
CA ILE A 39 -7.74 3.43 -0.66
C ILE A 39 -7.66 3.67 -2.15
N GLY A 40 -7.22 4.86 -2.51
CA GLY A 40 -7.14 5.23 -3.91
C GLY A 40 -5.99 4.58 -4.65
N PRO A 41 -6.23 3.80 -5.71
CA PRO A 41 -5.29 3.72 -6.81
C PRO A 41 -5.57 4.76 -7.89
N GLY A 42 -6.49 5.67 -7.66
CA GLY A 42 -6.86 6.74 -8.55
C GLY A 42 -7.40 7.96 -7.81
N ILE A 43 -7.68 9.04 -8.53
CA ILE A 43 -8.25 10.26 -7.97
C ILE A 43 -9.07 11.01 -9.00
N GLN A 44 -10.12 11.66 -8.51
CA GLN A 44 -10.93 12.57 -9.30
C GLN A 44 -10.20 13.91 -9.48
N VAL A 45 -10.35 14.47 -10.69
CA VAL A 45 -10.06 15.88 -10.96
C VAL A 45 -11.22 16.71 -10.43
N ILE A 46 -10.93 17.69 -9.59
CA ILE A 46 -11.92 18.62 -9.04
C ILE A 46 -11.66 20.05 -9.51
N TYR A 47 -12.61 20.94 -9.32
CA TYR A 47 -12.53 22.32 -9.80
C TYR A 47 -11.25 23.04 -9.35
N GLY A 48 -10.92 22.93 -8.08
CA GLY A 48 -9.74 23.57 -7.49
C GLY A 48 -8.43 22.81 -7.68
N ARG A 49 -8.44 21.61 -8.28
CA ARG A 49 -7.27 20.73 -8.29
C ARG A 49 -7.22 19.80 -9.48
N ARG A 50 -6.04 19.65 -10.06
CA ARG A 50 -5.73 18.77 -11.20
C ARG A 50 -4.65 17.75 -10.81
N PRO A 51 -4.92 16.83 -9.89
CA PRO A 51 -3.93 15.86 -9.48
C PRO A 51 -3.62 14.87 -10.60
N ILE A 52 -2.36 14.43 -10.64
CA ILE A 52 -1.92 13.33 -11.48
C ILE A 52 -1.48 12.21 -10.55
N VAL A 53 -2.04 11.02 -10.74
CA VAL A 53 -1.61 9.83 -10.00
C VAL A 53 -0.33 9.30 -10.65
N ASP A 54 0.74 9.23 -9.87
CA ASP A 54 1.90 8.45 -10.29
C ASP A 54 1.55 6.96 -10.18
N PRO A 55 1.45 6.23 -11.29
CA PRO A 55 1.01 4.83 -11.28
C PRO A 55 1.98 3.90 -10.54
N VAL A 56 3.26 4.28 -10.38
CA VAL A 56 4.23 3.46 -9.62
C VAL A 56 4.07 3.63 -8.11
N SER A 57 3.33 4.64 -7.64
CA SER A 57 3.07 4.90 -6.23
C SER A 57 2.07 3.89 -5.61
N VAL A 58 1.25 3.27 -6.45
CA VAL A 58 0.09 2.48 -6.02
C VAL A 58 0.50 1.17 -5.36
N LEU A 59 1.37 0.39 -6.00
CA LEU A 59 1.80 -0.90 -5.45
C LEU A 59 2.54 -0.76 -4.11
N PRO A 60 3.51 0.15 -3.94
CA PRO A 60 4.16 0.37 -2.64
C PRO A 60 3.17 0.69 -1.52
N LEU A 61 2.16 1.54 -1.80
CA LEU A 61 1.12 1.86 -0.83
C LEU A 61 0.35 0.61 -0.38
N MET A 62 -0.06 -0.24 -1.33
CA MET A 62 -0.82 -1.45 -1.02
C MET A 62 0.04 -2.50 -0.28
N VAL A 63 1.29 -2.68 -0.69
CA VAL A 63 2.25 -3.57 -0.02
C VAL A 63 2.50 -3.09 1.42
N ARG A 64 2.66 -1.77 1.62
CA ARG A 64 2.80 -1.19 2.95
C ARG A 64 1.56 -1.45 3.81
N ILE A 65 0.36 -1.25 3.30
CA ILE A 65 -0.87 -1.43 4.06
C ILE A 65 -1.04 -2.88 4.50
N ILE A 66 -0.86 -3.82 3.59
CA ILE A 66 -0.91 -5.25 3.90
C ILE A 66 0.19 -5.63 4.90
N GLY A 67 1.42 -5.18 4.70
CA GLY A 67 2.54 -5.41 5.62
C GLY A 67 2.34 -4.76 6.99
N SER A 68 1.53 -3.72 7.08
CA SER A 68 1.18 -3.01 8.32
C SER A 68 0.03 -3.66 9.12
N GLY A 69 -0.55 -4.77 8.65
CA GLY A 69 -1.56 -5.52 9.39
C GLY A 69 -2.95 -5.54 8.76
N SER A 70 -3.16 -4.90 7.61
CA SER A 70 -4.46 -4.96 6.95
C SER A 70 -4.83 -6.38 6.52
N ASN A 71 -6.11 -6.71 6.67
CA ASN A 71 -6.69 -8.00 6.28
C ASN A 71 -7.40 -7.94 4.93
N GLY A 72 -7.48 -6.76 4.33
CA GLY A 72 -8.08 -6.54 3.02
C GLY A 72 -7.88 -5.11 2.53
N ILE A 73 -8.28 -4.84 1.31
CA ILE A 73 -8.16 -3.53 0.67
C ILE A 73 -9.48 -3.22 -0.02
N GLY A 74 -10.14 -2.13 0.38
CA GLY A 74 -11.21 -1.51 -0.37
C GLY A 74 -10.65 -0.44 -1.31
N TYR A 75 -10.82 -0.62 -2.60
CA TYR A 75 -10.34 0.35 -3.57
C TYR A 75 -11.39 1.43 -3.87
N TYR A 76 -10.94 2.67 -3.91
CA TYR A 76 -11.72 3.79 -4.45
C TYR A 76 -10.81 4.74 -5.24
N MET A 77 -10.71 4.61 -6.61
CA MET A 77 -11.46 3.70 -7.48
C MET A 77 -10.52 2.67 -8.12
N TYR A 78 -10.97 1.43 -8.28
CA TYR A 78 -10.25 0.42 -9.08
C TYR A 78 -10.66 0.47 -10.54
N HIS A 79 -11.92 0.72 -10.81
CA HIS A 79 -12.51 0.86 -12.13
C HIS A 79 -13.23 2.20 -12.24
N GLY A 80 -12.86 2.98 -13.23
CA GLY A 80 -13.57 4.20 -13.58
C GLY A 80 -14.90 3.91 -14.30
N GLY A 81 -15.62 4.96 -14.60
CA GLY A 81 -16.91 4.85 -15.29
C GLY A 81 -17.39 6.16 -15.85
N SER A 82 -18.63 6.18 -16.23
CA SER A 82 -19.35 7.40 -16.66
C SER A 82 -20.45 7.73 -15.67
N THR A 83 -20.53 8.99 -15.28
CA THR A 83 -21.61 9.47 -14.43
C THR A 83 -22.94 9.36 -15.17
N PRO A 84 -23.95 8.66 -14.62
CA PRO A 84 -25.24 8.55 -15.27
C PRO A 84 -25.98 9.88 -15.31
N ILE A 85 -26.83 10.03 -16.31
CA ILE A 85 -27.76 11.16 -16.42
C ILE A 85 -29.14 10.63 -16.05
N PHE A 86 -29.79 11.30 -15.10
CA PHE A 86 -31.17 11.04 -14.73
C PHE A 86 -31.94 12.37 -14.68
N ASP A 87 -33.09 12.42 -15.35
CA ASP A 87 -33.95 13.60 -15.45
C ASP A 87 -33.15 14.87 -15.88
N GLY A 88 -32.29 14.71 -16.89
CA GLY A 88 -31.47 15.79 -17.43
C GLY A 88 -30.35 16.29 -16.52
N LYS A 89 -30.11 15.62 -15.37
CA LYS A 89 -29.06 15.97 -14.42
C LYS A 89 -28.01 14.87 -14.32
N PHE A 90 -26.75 15.26 -14.18
CA PHE A 90 -25.68 14.31 -13.87
C PHE A 90 -25.78 13.85 -12.42
N TYR A 91 -25.81 12.56 -12.21
CA TYR A 91 -25.81 11.95 -10.90
C TYR A 91 -24.37 11.83 -10.38
N ASN A 92 -23.82 12.96 -9.95
CA ASN A 92 -22.45 13.07 -9.50
C ASN A 92 -22.43 13.41 -8.00
N GLU A 93 -21.80 12.57 -7.20
CA GLU A 93 -21.67 12.75 -5.75
C GLU A 93 -20.76 13.93 -5.38
N GLU A 94 -19.79 14.23 -6.26
CA GLU A 94 -18.83 15.31 -6.06
C GLU A 94 -19.30 16.59 -6.75
N VAL A 95 -19.84 17.54 -5.97
CA VAL A 95 -20.32 18.83 -6.48
C VAL A 95 -19.22 19.56 -7.27
N ASN A 96 -17.97 19.47 -6.82
CA ASN A 96 -16.80 20.10 -7.43
C ASN A 96 -16.07 19.21 -8.44
N GLY A 97 -16.55 18.01 -8.71
CA GLY A 97 -15.95 17.08 -9.65
C GLY A 97 -15.97 17.61 -11.09
N ILE A 98 -14.88 17.44 -11.80
CA ILE A 98 -14.71 17.82 -13.21
C ILE A 98 -13.93 16.69 -13.91
N PRO A 99 -14.35 16.27 -15.10
CA PRO A 99 -15.59 16.59 -15.79
C PRO A 99 -16.82 15.90 -15.16
N LYS A 100 -18.02 16.37 -15.51
CA LYS A 100 -19.27 15.85 -14.91
C LYS A 100 -19.67 14.48 -15.44
N VAL A 101 -19.33 14.15 -16.67
CA VAL A 101 -19.65 12.86 -17.32
C VAL A 101 -18.59 11.81 -17.06
N ASN A 102 -17.32 12.22 -17.12
CA ASN A 102 -16.20 11.32 -16.97
C ASN A 102 -15.92 11.03 -15.48
N TYR A 103 -15.97 9.76 -15.12
CA TYR A 103 -15.66 9.26 -13.78
C TYR A 103 -14.44 8.31 -13.86
N ASP A 104 -13.44 8.69 -14.64
CA ASP A 104 -12.26 7.85 -14.92
C ASP A 104 -11.36 7.63 -13.70
N PHE A 105 -11.22 8.65 -12.86
CA PHE A 105 -10.41 8.66 -11.63
C PHE A 105 -8.92 8.33 -11.82
N GLN A 106 -8.44 8.22 -13.06
CA GLN A 106 -7.10 7.67 -13.34
C GLN A 106 -6.92 6.27 -12.73
N ALA A 107 -8.04 5.55 -12.61
CA ALA A 107 -8.10 4.23 -11.99
C ALA A 107 -7.29 3.18 -12.75
N PRO A 108 -6.95 2.04 -12.15
CA PRO A 108 -6.30 0.91 -12.83
C PRO A 108 -7.02 0.49 -14.13
N ILE A 109 -8.35 0.48 -14.10
CA ILE A 109 -9.19 0.33 -15.28
C ILE A 109 -9.93 1.65 -15.48
N GLY A 110 -9.66 2.32 -16.57
CA GLY A 110 -10.27 3.61 -16.87
C GLY A 110 -11.71 3.53 -17.33
N GLN A 111 -12.32 4.69 -17.62
CA GLN A 111 -13.73 4.85 -17.95
C GLN A 111 -14.22 3.91 -19.05
N PHE A 112 -13.41 3.63 -20.05
CA PHE A 112 -13.75 2.82 -21.22
C PHE A 112 -13.11 1.43 -21.20
N GLY A 113 -12.65 0.96 -20.04
CA GLY A 113 -12.03 -0.36 -19.89
C GLY A 113 -10.53 -0.41 -20.22
N GLN A 114 -9.90 0.73 -20.55
CA GLN A 114 -8.46 0.77 -20.77
C GLN A 114 -7.70 0.50 -19.47
N THR A 115 -6.68 -0.35 -19.52
CA THR A 115 -5.84 -0.68 -18.36
C THR A 115 -4.62 0.22 -18.32
N ARG A 116 -4.20 0.56 -17.08
CA ARG A 116 -3.00 1.34 -16.79
C ARG A 116 -1.92 0.48 -16.14
N TYR A 117 -0.71 1.02 -16.03
CA TYR A 117 0.44 0.32 -15.41
C TYR A 117 0.09 -0.30 -14.04
N HIS A 118 -0.58 0.43 -13.18
CA HIS A 118 -0.92 -0.06 -11.82
C HIS A 118 -1.99 -1.15 -11.82
N TYR A 119 -2.73 -1.38 -12.91
CA TYR A 119 -3.56 -2.57 -13.06
C TYR A 119 -2.72 -3.86 -13.04
N SER A 120 -1.64 -3.88 -13.82
CA SER A 120 -0.75 -5.05 -13.91
C SER A 120 0.01 -5.29 -12.61
N SER A 121 0.48 -4.23 -11.95
CA SER A 121 1.19 -4.35 -10.67
C SER A 121 0.26 -4.84 -9.54
N LEU A 122 -0.97 -4.32 -9.48
CA LEU A 122 -1.97 -4.77 -8.51
C LEU A 122 -2.41 -6.22 -8.76
N LYS A 123 -2.48 -6.65 -10.03
CA LYS A 123 -2.80 -8.05 -10.34
C LYS A 123 -1.81 -9.01 -9.67
N THR A 124 -0.52 -8.69 -9.66
CA THR A 124 0.50 -9.50 -8.99
C THR A 124 0.24 -9.59 -7.48
N LEU A 125 -0.12 -8.46 -6.85
CA LEU A 125 -0.48 -8.44 -5.43
C LEU A 125 -1.76 -9.26 -5.17
N HIS A 126 -2.76 -9.18 -6.04
CA HIS A 126 -3.99 -9.97 -5.89
C HIS A 126 -3.71 -11.47 -5.99
N MET A 127 -2.84 -11.90 -6.92
CA MET A 127 -2.42 -13.30 -7.02
C MET A 127 -1.70 -13.78 -5.74
N PHE A 128 -0.87 -12.93 -5.14
CA PHE A 128 -0.25 -13.21 -3.84
C PHE A 128 -1.31 -13.37 -2.74
N LEU A 129 -2.28 -12.47 -2.67
CA LEU A 129 -3.35 -12.51 -1.66
C LEU A 129 -4.29 -13.69 -1.86
N ASP A 130 -4.58 -14.06 -3.10
CA ASP A 130 -5.36 -15.26 -3.43
C ASP A 130 -4.65 -16.54 -2.97
N ALA A 131 -3.34 -16.63 -3.20
CA ALA A 131 -2.56 -17.79 -2.83
C ALA A 131 -2.27 -17.91 -1.32
N TYR A 132 -2.10 -16.79 -0.62
CA TYR A 132 -1.57 -16.76 0.75
C TYR A 132 -2.44 -16.01 1.76
N GLY A 133 -3.56 -15.44 1.36
CA GLY A 133 -4.40 -14.60 2.22
C GLY A 133 -4.87 -15.28 3.49
N GLU A 134 -5.27 -16.55 3.43
CA GLU A 134 -5.68 -17.33 4.59
C GLU A 134 -4.55 -17.51 5.62
N LYS A 135 -3.32 -17.73 5.14
CA LYS A 135 -2.14 -17.83 6.01
C LYS A 135 -1.76 -16.47 6.58
N LEU A 136 -1.86 -15.43 5.77
CA LEU A 136 -1.47 -14.07 6.14
C LEU A 136 -2.45 -13.41 7.12
N ALA A 137 -3.74 -13.66 6.99
CA ALA A 137 -4.79 -12.98 7.77
C ALA A 137 -4.57 -13.03 9.30
N PRO A 138 -4.23 -14.19 9.93
CA PRO A 138 -4.02 -14.27 11.36
C PRO A 138 -2.62 -13.82 11.83
N MET A 139 -1.74 -13.40 10.91
CA MET A 139 -0.38 -12.99 11.25
C MET A 139 -0.35 -11.58 11.83
N LYS A 140 0.42 -11.39 12.91
CA LYS A 140 0.64 -10.08 13.54
C LYS A 140 1.79 -9.33 12.87
N THR A 141 1.70 -8.00 12.91
CA THR A 141 2.75 -7.13 12.38
C THR A 141 3.86 -6.95 13.39
N LEU A 142 5.09 -7.13 12.93
CA LEU A 142 6.32 -6.89 13.67
C LEU A 142 7.15 -5.85 12.91
N LEU A 143 7.57 -4.82 13.61
CA LEU A 143 8.36 -3.71 13.05
C LEU A 143 9.79 -3.76 13.54
N PRO A 144 10.79 -3.38 12.73
CA PRO A 144 12.16 -3.21 13.22
C PRO A 144 12.23 -2.09 14.26
N LYS A 145 13.18 -2.17 15.17
CA LYS A 145 13.37 -1.14 16.20
C LYS A 145 13.61 0.25 15.59
N THR A 146 14.27 0.30 14.45
CA THR A 146 14.55 1.53 13.71
C THR A 146 13.32 2.20 13.14
N ASN A 147 12.20 1.50 13.06
CA ASN A 147 10.98 2.02 12.41
C ASN A 147 10.39 3.25 13.11
N ALA A 148 10.56 3.35 14.43
CA ALA A 148 10.05 4.47 15.22
C ALA A 148 10.71 5.83 14.85
N ASP A 149 11.94 5.78 14.33
CA ASP A 149 12.75 6.96 14.00
C ASP A 149 12.70 7.33 12.52
N ILE A 150 12.07 6.49 11.68
CA ILE A 150 11.99 6.76 10.25
C ILE A 150 10.88 7.79 9.99
N LYS A 151 11.28 8.90 9.39
CA LYS A 151 10.37 9.95 8.89
C LYS A 151 10.19 9.81 7.38
N PRO A 152 9.13 10.42 6.80
CA PRO A 152 8.93 10.40 5.35
C PRO A 152 10.13 10.90 4.55
N GLU A 153 10.87 11.88 5.07
CA GLU A 153 12.05 12.47 4.43
C GLU A 153 13.26 11.54 4.42
N ASN A 154 13.28 10.52 5.29
CA ASN A 154 14.34 9.52 5.28
C ASN A 154 14.06 8.47 4.20
N THR A 155 14.75 8.58 3.08
CA THR A 155 14.67 7.66 1.94
C THR A 155 15.85 6.71 1.83
N GLU A 156 16.83 6.80 2.74
CA GLU A 156 18.05 5.99 2.73
C GLU A 156 17.91 4.72 3.58
N THR A 157 17.07 4.77 4.61
CA THR A 157 16.84 3.63 5.50
C THR A 157 15.82 2.67 4.89
N LEU A 158 16.17 1.38 4.83
CA LEU A 158 15.27 0.33 4.36
C LEU A 158 13.97 0.31 5.18
N ARG A 159 12.85 0.42 4.49
CA ARG A 159 11.51 0.35 5.08
C ARG A 159 10.97 -1.06 4.92
N TYR A 160 10.71 -1.71 6.03
CA TYR A 160 10.15 -3.06 6.02
C TYR A 160 9.29 -3.36 7.25
N ALA A 161 8.46 -4.36 7.10
CA ALA A 161 7.69 -4.97 8.18
C ALA A 161 7.65 -6.48 7.98
N VAL A 162 7.42 -7.20 9.05
CA VAL A 162 7.19 -8.65 9.01
C VAL A 162 5.78 -8.92 9.49
N ARG A 163 5.06 -9.78 8.78
CA ARG A 163 3.84 -10.40 9.31
C ARG A 163 4.15 -11.85 9.64
N SER A 164 3.90 -12.26 10.87
CA SER A 164 4.28 -13.58 11.34
C SER A 164 3.31 -14.18 12.33
N LYS A 165 3.21 -15.51 12.28
CA LYS A 165 2.52 -16.37 13.23
C LYS A 165 3.26 -17.72 13.28
N ASP A 166 3.48 -18.25 14.50
CA ASP A 166 4.07 -19.58 14.73
C ASP A 166 5.39 -19.82 13.97
N ASP A 167 6.29 -18.83 14.00
CA ASP A 167 7.61 -18.83 13.34
C ASP A 167 7.58 -18.84 11.80
N SER A 168 6.42 -18.73 11.19
CA SER A 168 6.28 -18.56 9.74
C SER A 168 5.75 -17.16 9.38
N GLY A 169 5.97 -16.71 8.16
CA GLY A 169 5.49 -15.39 7.79
C GLY A 169 5.98 -14.85 6.47
N PHE A 170 5.85 -13.52 6.36
CA PHE A 170 6.23 -12.75 5.18
C PHE A 170 6.97 -11.48 5.59
N LEU A 171 8.07 -11.22 4.90
CA LEU A 171 8.81 -9.96 4.95
C LEU A 171 8.34 -9.04 3.82
N PHE A 172 7.82 -7.88 4.19
CA PHE A 172 7.37 -6.83 3.27
C PHE A 172 8.41 -5.71 3.22
N MET A 173 8.81 -5.30 2.03
CA MET A 173 9.75 -4.19 1.83
C MET A 173 9.28 -3.29 0.70
N ILE A 174 9.47 -1.98 0.88
CA ILE A 174 9.24 -0.99 -0.17
C ILE A 174 10.42 -0.01 -0.24
N ASN A 175 10.72 0.43 -1.45
CA ASN A 175 11.59 1.58 -1.71
C ASN A 175 10.81 2.59 -2.55
N PHE A 176 9.95 3.34 -1.90
CA PHE A 176 9.14 4.38 -2.50
C PHE A 176 8.87 5.53 -1.52
N GLN A 177 8.91 6.75 -2.02
CA GLN A 177 8.39 7.95 -1.36
C GLN A 177 7.85 8.90 -2.44
N ASP A 178 6.70 9.50 -2.17
CA ASP A 178 6.17 10.58 -2.97
C ASP A 178 6.87 11.92 -2.65
N HIS A 179 6.79 12.86 -3.58
CA HIS A 179 7.27 14.25 -3.44
C HIS A 179 8.75 14.41 -3.08
N LEU A 180 9.55 13.36 -3.18
CA LEU A 180 11.00 13.40 -2.98
C LEU A 180 11.73 12.67 -4.10
N ASP A 181 12.93 13.12 -4.41
CA ASP A 181 13.89 12.31 -5.16
C ASP A 181 14.59 11.35 -4.21
N TYR A 182 14.80 10.11 -4.64
CA TYR A 182 15.42 9.05 -3.87
C TYR A 182 16.09 8.04 -4.79
N SER A 183 16.97 7.23 -4.22
CA SER A 183 17.81 6.28 -4.97
C SER A 183 17.50 4.83 -4.58
N ASP A 184 18.18 3.90 -5.25
CA ASP A 184 18.23 2.51 -4.83
C ASP A 184 18.81 2.40 -3.41
N ILE A 185 18.31 1.44 -2.64
CA ILE A 185 18.92 1.03 -1.37
C ILE A 185 19.84 -0.14 -1.69
N ASN A 186 21.14 0.13 -1.67
CA ASN A 186 22.14 -0.84 -2.11
C ASN A 186 22.76 -1.62 -0.95
N ASN A 187 23.29 -2.80 -1.25
CA ASN A 187 24.06 -3.63 -0.33
C ASN A 187 23.34 -3.92 1.00
N THR A 188 22.06 -4.20 0.94
CA THR A 188 21.23 -4.38 2.14
C THR A 188 20.92 -5.85 2.42
N SER A 189 20.53 -6.14 3.64
CA SER A 189 20.01 -7.43 4.07
C SER A 189 19.08 -7.25 5.27
N VAL A 190 18.17 -8.17 5.45
CA VAL A 190 17.26 -8.19 6.61
C VAL A 190 17.44 -9.50 7.36
N GLU A 191 17.45 -9.45 8.67
CA GLU A 191 17.43 -10.62 9.55
C GLU A 191 16.11 -10.66 10.31
N VAL A 192 15.39 -11.75 10.17
CA VAL A 192 14.15 -12.05 10.89
C VAL A 192 14.43 -13.12 11.93
N LYS A 193 14.22 -12.79 13.20
CA LYS A 193 14.40 -13.71 14.31
C LYS A 193 13.07 -14.39 14.64
N THR A 194 13.07 -15.70 14.57
CA THR A 194 11.98 -16.56 15.04
C THR A 194 12.33 -17.17 16.41
N THR A 195 11.48 -17.97 16.98
CA THR A 195 11.79 -18.68 18.24
C THR A 195 12.83 -19.77 18.04
N LYS A 196 13.01 -20.27 16.81
CA LYS A 196 13.86 -21.42 16.50
C LYS A 196 15.15 -21.06 15.80
N GLU A 197 15.16 -19.99 15.02
CA GLU A 197 16.29 -19.64 14.15
C GLU A 197 16.30 -18.16 13.78
N SER A 198 17.40 -17.75 13.18
CA SER A 198 17.53 -16.44 12.54
C SER A 198 17.58 -16.62 11.03
N ILE A 199 16.63 -16.03 10.33
CA ILE A 199 16.47 -16.14 8.88
C ILE A 199 16.98 -14.88 8.25
N ARG A 200 17.95 -14.99 7.33
CA ARG A 200 18.54 -13.86 6.65
C ARG A 200 18.05 -13.75 5.20
N PHE A 201 17.74 -12.54 4.77
CA PHE A 201 17.35 -12.17 3.41
C PHE A 201 18.40 -11.21 2.79
N PRO A 202 19.10 -11.60 1.73
CA PRO A 202 19.15 -12.94 1.15
C PRO A 202 19.90 -13.90 2.10
N HIS A 203 19.76 -15.20 1.90
CA HIS A 203 20.42 -16.21 2.72
C HIS A 203 21.94 -16.00 2.82
N SER A 204 22.56 -15.54 1.75
CA SER A 204 23.98 -15.16 1.71
C SER A 204 24.18 -13.88 0.88
N GLY A 205 25.22 -13.11 1.19
CA GLY A 205 25.50 -11.86 0.50
C GLY A 205 24.56 -10.72 0.87
N VAL A 206 24.26 -9.85 -0.08
CA VAL A 206 23.41 -8.67 0.04
C VAL A 206 22.55 -8.53 -1.22
N PHE A 207 21.53 -7.69 -1.19
CA PHE A 207 20.74 -7.32 -2.36
C PHE A 207 20.59 -5.79 -2.46
N ASP A 208 20.19 -5.35 -3.64
CA ASP A 208 19.80 -3.97 -3.88
C ASP A 208 18.27 -3.90 -4.00
N LEU A 209 17.64 -3.06 -3.23
CA LEU A 209 16.24 -2.72 -3.40
C LEU A 209 16.13 -1.51 -4.32
N LYS A 210 15.74 -1.74 -5.55
CA LYS A 210 15.67 -0.70 -6.58
C LYS A 210 14.62 0.36 -6.26
N LYS A 211 14.83 1.58 -6.76
CA LYS A 211 13.84 2.66 -6.73
C LYS A 211 12.50 2.13 -7.25
N THR A 212 11.41 2.46 -6.56
CA THR A 212 10.03 2.00 -6.81
C THR A 212 9.75 0.52 -6.53
N ALA A 213 10.73 -0.25 -6.07
CA ALA A 213 10.54 -1.67 -5.79
C ALA A 213 9.63 -1.89 -4.57
N SER A 214 8.82 -2.93 -4.69
CA SER A 214 8.01 -3.49 -3.61
C SER A 214 8.14 -5.00 -3.65
N THR A 215 8.45 -5.61 -2.52
CA THR A 215 8.73 -7.05 -2.44
C THR A 215 8.09 -7.69 -1.24
N ILE A 216 7.71 -8.95 -1.39
CA ILE A 216 7.18 -9.79 -0.33
C ILE A 216 7.93 -11.11 -0.37
N PHE A 217 8.66 -11.45 0.68
CA PHE A 217 9.39 -12.71 0.80
C PHE A 217 8.76 -13.60 1.85
N PRO A 218 8.37 -14.83 1.51
CA PRO A 218 7.91 -15.82 2.46
C PRO A 218 9.07 -16.42 3.27
N PHE A 219 8.77 -16.88 4.48
CA PHE A 219 9.66 -17.74 5.26
C PHE A 219 8.87 -18.77 6.05
N ASN A 220 9.42 -19.98 6.15
CA ASN A 220 8.89 -21.12 6.93
C ASN A 220 7.40 -21.40 6.65
N LEU A 221 6.95 -21.23 5.41
CA LEU A 221 5.61 -21.61 5.01
C LEU A 221 5.54 -23.13 4.77
N ASN A 222 4.65 -23.80 5.49
CA ASN A 222 4.29 -25.20 5.28
C ASN A 222 3.07 -25.33 4.38
#